data_bdfc550f4584b51bea9e510d6e80c919
#
_entry.id   bdfc550f4584b51bea9e510d6e80c919
#
_cell.length_a   1.000
_cell.length_b   1.000
_cell.length_c   1.000
_cell.angle_alpha   90.00
_cell.angle_beta   90.00
_cell.angle_gamma   90.00
#
_symmetry.space_group_name_H-M   'P 1'
#
loop_
_entity.id
_entity.type
_entity.pdbx_description
1 polymer ?
#
loop_
_entity_poly.entity_id
_entity_poly.type
_entity_poly.pdbx_seq_one_letter_code
_entity_poly.pdbx_strand_id
1 'polypeptide(L)'
;MMDFSLDAAVEVLTRTPGTLRTLLRGLPSPWTDGNEGPDTWSPQEIVGHLIHGEETDWIPRAKIILTKGESQAFEPFDRFAQARRFAGWSLERLLDRFGELRADGVATLRGWRLTPEQLALRGRHPELGQVTLSQLLASWVVHDLGHIAQISRVMAKQYTAAVGPWKAYLPVLTR
;
A
#
# COMPACT_ATOMS: atom_id res chain seq x y z
N MET A 1 -14.70 16.04 6.27
CA MET A 1 -14.14 14.67 6.21
C MET A 1 -15.32 13.70 6.14
N MET A 2 -15.19 12.58 5.45
CA MET A 2 -16.24 11.56 5.33
C MET A 2 -16.04 10.44 6.35
N ASP A 3 -17.13 9.83 6.80
CA ASP A 3 -17.06 8.63 7.62
C ASP A 3 -16.60 7.43 6.77
N PHE A 4 -16.08 6.38 7.44
CA PHE A 4 -15.65 5.17 6.74
C PHE A 4 -16.85 4.49 6.05
N SER A 5 -16.67 4.17 4.76
CA SER A 5 -17.60 3.37 3.96
C SER A 5 -16.82 2.23 3.30
N LEU A 6 -17.28 1.01 3.53
CA LEU A 6 -16.65 -0.18 2.94
C LEU A 6 -16.72 -0.15 1.41
N ASP A 7 -17.85 0.26 0.85
CA ASP A 7 -18.03 0.34 -0.62
C ASP A 7 -17.07 1.37 -1.23
N ALA A 8 -16.96 2.57 -0.62
CA ALA A 8 -16.02 3.59 -1.07
C ALA A 8 -14.56 3.14 -0.93
N ALA A 9 -14.23 2.43 0.15
CA ALA A 9 -12.90 1.83 0.34
C ALA A 9 -12.57 0.83 -0.76
N VAL A 10 -13.48 -0.10 -1.04
CA VAL A 10 -13.33 -1.12 -2.09
C VAL A 10 -13.16 -0.48 -3.48
N GLU A 11 -13.84 0.63 -3.76
CA GLU A 11 -13.65 1.34 -5.02
C GLU A 11 -12.24 1.87 -5.21
N VAL A 12 -11.64 2.47 -4.18
CA VAL A 12 -10.25 2.96 -4.23
C VAL A 12 -9.27 1.79 -4.35
N LEU A 13 -9.40 0.79 -3.48
CA LEU A 13 -8.54 -0.40 -3.48
C LEU A 13 -8.52 -1.12 -4.84
N THR A 14 -9.67 -1.20 -5.50
CA THR A 14 -9.80 -1.83 -6.83
C THR A 14 -9.03 -1.04 -7.90
N ARG A 15 -8.90 0.28 -7.77
CA ARG A 15 -8.23 1.14 -8.76
C ARG A 15 -6.71 1.18 -8.61
N THR A 16 -6.19 0.95 -7.41
CA THR A 16 -4.75 1.09 -7.12
C THR A 16 -3.84 0.30 -8.08
N PRO A 17 -4.07 -1.01 -8.36
CA PRO A 17 -3.20 -1.76 -9.28
C PRO A 17 -3.18 -1.18 -10.69
N GLY A 18 -4.34 -0.81 -11.22
CA GLY A 18 -4.45 -0.18 -12.55
C GLY A 18 -3.73 1.16 -12.61
N THR A 19 -3.83 1.97 -11.55
CA THR A 19 -3.13 3.26 -11.44
C THR A 19 -1.62 3.07 -11.47
N LEU A 20 -1.08 2.15 -10.65
CA LEU A 20 0.36 1.88 -10.61
C LEU A 20 0.85 1.27 -11.93
N ARG A 21 0.09 0.38 -12.54
CA ARG A 21 0.42 -0.20 -13.84
C ARG A 21 0.49 0.87 -14.92
N THR A 22 -0.48 1.77 -14.99
CA THR A 22 -0.49 2.86 -15.98
C THR A 22 0.67 3.83 -15.76
N LEU A 23 1.02 4.10 -14.50
CA LEU A 23 2.09 5.03 -14.15
C LEU A 23 3.48 4.47 -14.44
N LEU A 24 3.71 3.16 -14.20
CA LEU A 24 5.08 2.60 -14.13
C LEU A 24 5.42 1.67 -15.30
N ARG A 25 4.43 1.01 -15.91
CA ARG A 25 4.67 -0.01 -16.93
C ARG A 25 5.39 0.57 -18.14
N GLY A 26 6.47 -0.10 -18.56
CA GLY A 26 7.23 0.29 -19.75
C GLY A 26 8.11 1.52 -19.58
N LEU A 27 8.18 2.11 -18.39
CA LEU A 27 9.14 3.19 -18.11
C LEU A 27 10.56 2.64 -18.03
N PRO A 28 11.57 3.41 -18.50
CA PRO A 28 12.97 3.03 -18.37
C PRO A 28 13.44 3.09 -16.91
N SER A 29 14.48 2.29 -16.60
CA SER A 29 15.08 2.07 -15.29
C SER A 29 15.29 3.32 -14.41
N PRO A 30 15.75 4.48 -14.92
CA PRO A 30 15.88 5.66 -14.05
C PRO A 30 14.59 6.10 -13.34
N TRP A 31 13.42 5.81 -13.93
CA TRP A 31 12.12 6.13 -13.34
C TRP A 31 11.64 5.10 -12.32
N THR A 32 12.08 3.87 -12.45
CA THR A 32 11.57 2.73 -11.67
C THR A 32 12.52 2.28 -10.57
N ASP A 33 13.84 2.45 -10.78
CA ASP A 33 14.91 1.99 -9.89
C ASP A 33 15.55 3.15 -9.11
N GLY A 34 15.33 4.40 -9.55
CA GLY A 34 15.80 5.60 -8.84
C GLY A 34 15.10 5.75 -7.47
N ASN A 35 15.82 6.28 -6.47
CA ASN A 35 15.30 6.55 -5.14
C ASN A 35 15.66 7.98 -4.69
N GLU A 36 15.30 8.35 -3.45
CA GLU A 36 15.53 9.69 -2.88
C GLU A 36 16.83 9.80 -2.08
N GLY A 37 17.67 8.77 -2.08
CA GLY A 37 18.92 8.69 -1.34
C GLY A 37 19.00 7.44 -0.44
N PRO A 38 20.02 7.32 0.41
CA PRO A 38 20.21 6.17 1.30
C PRO A 38 18.95 5.86 2.11
N ASP A 39 18.68 4.58 2.32
CA ASP A 39 17.56 4.04 3.12
C ASP A 39 16.15 4.45 2.62
N THR A 40 16.04 4.91 1.37
CA THR A 40 14.75 5.19 0.71
C THR A 40 14.45 4.16 -0.37
N TRP A 41 13.19 4.03 -0.73
CA TRP A 41 12.73 3.03 -1.68
C TRP A 41 12.54 3.61 -3.09
N SER A 42 12.90 2.83 -4.08
CA SER A 42 12.52 3.06 -5.48
C SER A 42 11.03 2.73 -5.71
N PRO A 43 10.43 3.20 -6.82
CA PRO A 43 9.09 2.79 -7.22
C PRO A 43 8.90 1.27 -7.29
N GLN A 44 9.89 0.54 -7.80
CA GLN A 44 9.86 -0.92 -7.86
C GLN A 44 9.82 -1.56 -6.46
N GLU A 45 10.63 -1.08 -5.52
CA GLU A 45 10.65 -1.56 -4.13
C GLU A 45 9.35 -1.23 -3.40
N ILE A 46 8.72 -0.08 -3.69
CA ILE A 46 7.41 0.29 -3.14
C ILE A 46 6.33 -0.69 -3.62
N VAL A 47 6.34 -1.10 -4.90
CA VAL A 47 5.41 -2.14 -5.39
C VAL A 47 5.64 -3.46 -4.66
N GLY A 48 6.90 -3.85 -4.43
CA GLY A 48 7.22 -5.03 -3.62
C GLY A 48 6.70 -4.94 -2.19
N HIS A 49 6.79 -3.77 -1.56
CA HIS A 49 6.22 -3.51 -0.24
C HIS A 49 4.69 -3.65 -0.23
N LEU A 50 4.00 -3.14 -1.24
CA LEU A 50 2.55 -3.32 -1.39
C LEU A 50 2.17 -4.79 -1.49
N ILE A 51 2.90 -5.60 -2.28
CA ILE A 51 2.70 -7.06 -2.35
C ILE A 51 2.84 -7.70 -0.97
N HIS A 52 3.89 -7.34 -0.23
CA HIS A 52 4.10 -7.88 1.12
C HIS A 52 2.94 -7.55 2.06
N GLY A 53 2.40 -6.33 1.98
CA GLY A 53 1.21 -5.92 2.73
C GLY A 53 -0.04 -6.73 2.37
N GLU A 54 -0.26 -7.03 1.08
CA GLU A 54 -1.38 -7.91 0.65
C GLU A 54 -1.27 -9.30 1.26
N GLU A 55 -0.07 -9.86 1.31
CA GLU A 55 0.15 -11.23 1.76
C GLU A 55 0.13 -11.40 3.28
N THR A 56 0.51 -10.36 4.04
CA THR A 56 0.77 -10.51 5.48
C THR A 56 -0.05 -9.59 6.37
N ASP A 57 -0.63 -8.53 5.83
CA ASP A 57 -1.22 -7.47 6.65
C ASP A 57 -2.75 -7.43 6.55
N TRP A 58 -3.31 -6.96 5.47
CA TRP A 58 -4.70 -6.53 5.39
C TRP A 58 -5.73 -7.64 5.65
N ILE A 59 -5.83 -8.60 4.76
CA ILE A 59 -6.79 -9.72 4.88
C ILE A 59 -6.42 -10.67 6.02
N PRO A 60 -5.13 -11.04 6.25
CA PRO A 60 -4.74 -11.82 7.41
C PRO A 60 -5.16 -11.19 8.74
N ARG A 61 -4.89 -9.90 8.95
CA ARG A 61 -5.26 -9.19 10.19
C ARG A 61 -6.78 -9.02 10.33
N ALA A 62 -7.47 -8.72 9.24
CA ALA A 62 -8.93 -8.66 9.24
C ALA A 62 -9.55 -10.02 9.66
N LYS A 63 -9.01 -11.15 9.19
CA LYS A 63 -9.43 -12.49 9.63
C LYS A 63 -9.19 -12.71 11.12
N ILE A 64 -8.05 -12.25 11.67
CA ILE A 64 -7.78 -12.33 13.12
C ILE A 64 -8.84 -11.55 13.90
N ILE A 65 -9.14 -10.31 13.48
CA ILE A 65 -10.20 -9.50 14.15
C ILE A 65 -11.53 -10.24 14.13
N LEU A 66 -11.93 -10.78 12.98
CA LEU A 66 -13.23 -11.45 12.83
C LEU A 66 -13.36 -12.76 13.60
N THR A 67 -12.24 -13.48 13.82
CA THR A 67 -12.28 -14.84 14.37
C THR A 67 -11.71 -14.97 15.77
N LYS A 68 -10.77 -14.10 16.15
CA LYS A 68 -10.03 -14.15 17.43
C LYS A 68 -10.20 -12.87 18.26
N GLY A 69 -10.59 -11.76 17.62
CA GLY A 69 -10.69 -10.48 18.30
C GLY A 69 -9.35 -10.08 18.94
N GLU A 70 -9.42 -9.64 20.19
CA GLU A 70 -8.25 -9.19 20.97
C GLU A 70 -7.45 -10.33 21.62
N SER A 71 -7.95 -11.59 21.58
CA SER A 71 -7.26 -12.74 22.16
C SER A 71 -5.95 -13.11 21.45
N GLN A 72 -5.82 -12.70 20.18
CA GLN A 72 -4.61 -12.90 19.39
C GLN A 72 -4.12 -11.55 18.84
N ALA A 73 -2.91 -11.14 19.23
CA ALA A 73 -2.26 -9.96 18.62
C ALA A 73 -1.84 -10.25 17.17
N PHE A 74 -1.76 -9.19 16.36
CA PHE A 74 -1.16 -9.29 15.04
C PHE A 74 0.34 -9.55 15.16
N GLU A 75 0.88 -10.29 14.18
CA GLU A 75 2.34 -10.36 14.01
C GLU A 75 2.91 -8.99 13.65
N PRO A 76 4.10 -8.64 14.15
CA PRO A 76 4.82 -7.45 13.74
C PRO A 76 5.06 -7.45 12.22
N PHE A 77 4.84 -6.30 11.59
CA PHE A 77 5.06 -6.16 10.14
C PHE A 77 6.54 -5.90 9.84
N ASP A 78 7.18 -6.80 9.07
CA ASP A 78 8.55 -6.59 8.57
C ASP A 78 8.53 -5.66 7.35
N ARG A 79 8.66 -4.37 7.59
CA ARG A 79 8.62 -3.34 6.56
C ARG A 79 9.75 -3.41 5.52
N PHE A 80 10.77 -4.24 5.73
CA PHE A 80 11.91 -4.43 4.82
C PHE A 80 11.94 -5.82 4.16
N ALA A 81 10.93 -6.65 4.39
CA ALA A 81 10.86 -8.00 3.84
C ALA A 81 10.91 -8.02 2.31
N GLN A 82 10.32 -7.01 1.64
CA GLN A 82 10.24 -6.93 0.18
C GLN A 82 11.61 -6.96 -0.50
N ALA A 83 12.63 -6.30 0.07
CA ALA A 83 13.96 -6.27 -0.51
C ALA A 83 14.58 -7.67 -0.65
N ARG A 84 14.31 -8.57 0.33
CA ARG A 84 14.78 -9.95 0.30
C ARG A 84 13.87 -10.86 -0.53
N ARG A 85 12.56 -10.69 -0.40
CA ARG A 85 11.55 -11.59 -1.00
C ARG A 85 11.45 -11.43 -2.50
N PHE A 86 11.63 -10.22 -3.00
CA PHE A 86 11.43 -9.90 -4.41
C PHE A 86 12.72 -9.51 -5.12
N ALA A 87 13.89 -9.85 -4.54
CA ALA A 87 15.19 -9.64 -5.18
C ALA A 87 15.20 -10.26 -6.58
N GLY A 88 15.58 -9.48 -7.59
CA GLY A 88 15.66 -9.93 -8.98
C GLY A 88 14.31 -10.08 -9.70
N TRP A 89 13.17 -9.72 -9.11
CA TRP A 89 11.91 -9.65 -9.84
C TRP A 89 11.87 -8.42 -10.74
N SER A 90 11.36 -8.59 -11.96
CA SER A 90 11.08 -7.46 -12.83
C SER A 90 9.88 -6.65 -12.32
N LEU A 91 9.84 -5.36 -12.63
CA LEU A 91 8.70 -4.50 -12.32
C LEU A 91 7.38 -5.05 -12.88
N GLU A 92 7.40 -5.58 -14.10
CA GLU A 92 6.22 -6.21 -14.73
C GLU A 92 5.65 -7.34 -13.86
N ARG A 93 6.54 -8.24 -13.41
CA ARG A 93 6.15 -9.35 -12.53
C ARG A 93 5.58 -8.86 -11.20
N LEU A 94 6.16 -7.80 -10.63
CA LEU A 94 5.66 -7.21 -9.38
C LEU A 94 4.27 -6.59 -9.58
N LEU A 95 4.06 -5.83 -10.67
CA LEU A 95 2.78 -5.22 -10.98
C LEU A 95 1.68 -6.27 -11.23
N ASP A 96 2.01 -7.36 -11.92
CA ASP A 96 1.08 -8.46 -12.15
C ASP A 96 0.71 -9.14 -10.83
N ARG A 97 1.72 -9.50 -10.01
CA ARG A 97 1.49 -10.12 -8.70
C ARG A 97 0.67 -9.26 -7.75
N PHE A 98 0.97 -7.95 -7.71
CA PHE A 98 0.17 -7.01 -6.91
C PHE A 98 -1.29 -6.98 -7.35
N GLY A 99 -1.53 -6.94 -8.66
CA GLY A 99 -2.88 -6.97 -9.22
C GLY A 99 -3.67 -8.23 -8.86
N GLU A 100 -3.05 -9.41 -8.95
CA GLU A 100 -3.65 -10.69 -8.55
C GLU A 100 -4.05 -10.70 -7.08
N LEU A 101 -3.11 -10.40 -6.19
CA LEU A 101 -3.35 -10.41 -4.75
C LEU A 101 -4.43 -9.41 -4.33
N ARG A 102 -4.42 -8.20 -4.92
CA ARG A 102 -5.46 -7.20 -4.67
C ARG A 102 -6.82 -7.68 -5.14
N ALA A 103 -6.92 -8.30 -6.31
CA ALA A 103 -8.18 -8.86 -6.80
C ALA A 103 -8.74 -9.92 -5.83
N ASP A 104 -7.90 -10.82 -5.34
CA ASP A 104 -8.25 -11.85 -4.36
C ASP A 104 -8.66 -11.24 -3.00
N GLY A 105 -7.91 -10.23 -2.53
CA GLY A 105 -8.20 -9.51 -1.29
C GLY A 105 -9.55 -8.78 -1.35
N VAL A 106 -9.81 -8.06 -2.43
CA VAL A 106 -11.08 -7.34 -2.65
C VAL A 106 -12.24 -8.34 -2.81
N ALA A 107 -12.06 -9.43 -3.53
CA ALA A 107 -13.08 -10.47 -3.65
C ALA A 107 -13.41 -11.09 -2.28
N THR A 108 -12.39 -11.37 -1.47
CA THR A 108 -12.56 -11.87 -0.09
C THR A 108 -13.35 -10.86 0.75
N LEU A 109 -12.96 -9.58 0.72
CA LEU A 109 -13.60 -8.52 1.49
C LEU A 109 -15.08 -8.35 1.12
N ARG A 110 -15.41 -8.36 -0.18
CA ARG A 110 -16.80 -8.34 -0.68
C ARG A 110 -17.59 -9.58 -0.24
N GLY A 111 -16.96 -10.75 -0.29
CA GLY A 111 -17.59 -12.03 0.09
C GLY A 111 -17.99 -12.09 1.56
N TRP A 112 -17.32 -11.36 2.44
CA TRP A 112 -17.65 -11.33 3.86
C TRP A 112 -18.96 -10.60 4.19
N ARG A 113 -19.44 -9.68 3.35
CA ARG A 113 -20.69 -8.92 3.58
C ARG A 113 -20.75 -8.33 4.98
N LEU A 114 -19.67 -7.66 5.39
CA LEU A 114 -19.48 -7.16 6.76
C LEU A 114 -20.60 -6.25 7.22
N THR A 115 -21.13 -6.54 8.42
CA THR A 115 -22.12 -5.68 9.07
C THR A 115 -21.44 -4.52 9.83
N PRO A 116 -22.19 -3.46 10.22
CA PRO A 116 -21.65 -2.38 11.06
C PRO A 116 -21.07 -2.89 12.38
N GLU A 117 -21.68 -3.90 12.99
CA GLU A 117 -21.22 -4.52 14.24
C GLU A 117 -19.89 -5.24 14.01
N GLN A 118 -19.72 -5.94 12.90
CA GLN A 118 -18.47 -6.58 12.53
C GLN A 118 -17.36 -5.55 12.26
N LEU A 119 -17.68 -4.43 11.61
CA LEU A 119 -16.73 -3.34 11.38
C LEU A 119 -16.25 -2.68 12.69
N ALA A 120 -17.05 -2.76 13.75
CA ALA A 120 -16.70 -2.28 15.09
C ALA A 120 -15.90 -3.30 15.91
N LEU A 121 -15.74 -4.56 15.45
CA LEU A 121 -14.95 -5.55 16.15
C LEU A 121 -13.51 -5.09 16.32
N ARG A 122 -12.92 -5.50 17.45
CA ARG A 122 -11.59 -5.06 17.87
C ARG A 122 -10.55 -6.14 17.70
N GLY A 123 -9.34 -5.72 17.37
CA GLY A 123 -8.13 -6.52 17.37
C GLY A 123 -7.03 -5.83 18.14
N ARG A 124 -5.89 -6.50 18.31
CA ARG A 124 -4.74 -5.99 19.05
C ARG A 124 -3.51 -5.86 18.13
N HIS A 125 -3.18 -4.59 17.80
CA HIS A 125 -1.95 -4.27 17.09
C HIS A 125 -0.76 -4.29 18.07
N PRO A 126 0.41 -4.83 17.68
CA PRO A 126 1.55 -4.98 18.60
C PRO A 126 2.07 -3.63 19.16
N GLU A 127 2.00 -2.56 18.39
CA GLU A 127 2.51 -1.23 18.78
C GLU A 127 1.38 -0.24 19.13
N LEU A 128 0.24 -0.28 18.42
CA LEU A 128 -0.85 0.69 18.57
C LEU A 128 -1.89 0.27 19.62
N GLY A 129 -1.79 -0.96 20.14
CA GLY A 129 -2.80 -1.50 21.07
C GLY A 129 -4.10 -1.84 20.35
N GLN A 130 -5.23 -1.42 20.92
CA GLN A 130 -6.56 -1.74 20.40
C GLN A 130 -6.89 -0.97 19.14
N VAL A 131 -7.34 -1.68 18.11
CA VAL A 131 -7.78 -1.13 16.81
C VAL A 131 -9.09 -1.81 16.39
N THR A 132 -9.89 -1.15 15.53
CA THR A 132 -11.11 -1.76 14.98
C THR A 132 -10.91 -2.26 13.56
N LEU A 133 -11.80 -3.13 13.08
CA LEU A 133 -11.79 -3.62 11.70
C LEU A 133 -11.95 -2.46 10.71
N SER A 134 -12.87 -1.52 10.98
CA SER A 134 -13.06 -0.33 10.14
C SER A 134 -11.79 0.53 10.06
N GLN A 135 -11.07 0.70 11.17
CA GLN A 135 -9.78 1.42 11.17
C GLN A 135 -8.72 0.71 10.34
N LEU A 136 -8.61 -0.62 10.44
CA LEU A 136 -7.70 -1.41 9.62
C LEU A 136 -7.99 -1.23 8.12
N LEU A 137 -9.26 -1.35 7.73
CA LEU A 137 -9.67 -1.22 6.32
C LEU A 137 -9.51 0.22 5.79
N ALA A 138 -9.78 1.23 6.61
CA ALA A 138 -9.51 2.62 6.28
C ALA A 138 -7.98 2.87 6.10
N SER A 139 -7.16 2.26 6.98
CA SER A 139 -5.70 2.35 6.89
C SER A 139 -5.17 1.74 5.60
N TRP A 140 -5.76 0.65 5.11
CA TRP A 140 -5.40 0.04 3.82
C TRP A 140 -5.54 1.04 2.66
N VAL A 141 -6.68 1.74 2.60
CA VAL A 141 -6.91 2.77 1.56
C VAL A 141 -5.90 3.91 1.65
N VAL A 142 -5.69 4.43 2.87
CA VAL A 142 -4.77 5.56 3.09
C VAL A 142 -3.31 5.16 2.81
N HIS A 143 -2.93 3.93 3.12
CA HIS A 143 -1.63 3.35 2.81
C HIS A 143 -1.38 3.29 1.30
N ASP A 144 -2.34 2.80 0.52
CA ASP A 144 -2.25 2.79 -0.94
C ASP A 144 -2.05 4.19 -1.52
N LEU A 145 -2.89 5.14 -1.11
CA LEU A 145 -2.80 6.54 -1.56
C LEU A 145 -1.47 7.18 -1.15
N GLY A 146 -0.99 6.85 0.06
CA GLY A 146 0.32 7.27 0.55
C GLY A 146 1.46 6.78 -0.33
N HIS A 147 1.41 5.50 -0.75
CA HIS A 147 2.44 4.92 -1.63
C HIS A 147 2.34 5.40 -3.08
N ILE A 148 1.15 5.67 -3.61
CA ILE A 148 0.99 6.37 -4.90
C ILE A 148 1.67 7.75 -4.84
N ALA A 149 1.41 8.51 -3.79
CA ALA A 149 2.04 9.82 -3.57
C ALA A 149 3.56 9.71 -3.42
N GLN A 150 4.04 8.69 -2.68
CA GLN A 150 5.48 8.41 -2.53
C GLN A 150 6.12 8.09 -3.88
N ILE A 151 5.56 7.20 -4.68
CA ILE A 151 6.06 6.86 -6.02
C ILE A 151 6.14 8.11 -6.88
N SER A 152 5.07 8.91 -6.93
CA SER A 152 5.03 10.15 -7.71
C SER A 152 6.12 11.14 -7.27
N ARG A 153 6.37 11.25 -5.97
CA ARG A 153 7.43 12.10 -5.41
C ARG A 153 8.82 11.58 -5.76
N VAL A 154 9.08 10.28 -5.60
CA VAL A 154 10.36 9.65 -5.96
C VAL A 154 10.68 9.89 -7.44
N MET A 155 9.70 9.68 -8.32
CA MET A 155 9.84 9.95 -9.75
C MET A 155 10.13 11.43 -10.02
N ALA A 156 9.36 12.34 -9.43
CA ALA A 156 9.57 13.79 -9.63
C ALA A 156 10.98 14.23 -9.20
N LYS A 157 11.51 13.67 -8.12
CA LYS A 157 12.85 14.01 -7.62
C LYS A 157 13.98 13.61 -8.54
N GLN A 158 13.77 12.69 -9.50
CA GLN A 158 14.79 12.36 -10.52
C GLN A 158 15.15 13.60 -11.37
N TYR A 159 14.25 14.57 -11.51
CA TYR A 159 14.51 15.81 -12.26
C TYR A 159 14.82 17.02 -11.37
N THR A 160 15.15 16.84 -10.10
CA THR A 160 15.41 17.95 -9.15
C THR A 160 16.41 18.97 -9.68
N ALA A 161 17.50 18.54 -10.33
CA ALA A 161 18.49 19.43 -10.94
C ALA A 161 18.01 20.02 -12.28
N ALA A 162 17.33 19.21 -13.08
CA ALA A 162 16.93 19.59 -14.43
C ALA A 162 15.84 20.68 -14.46
N VAL A 163 15.00 20.77 -13.43
CA VAL A 163 13.96 21.81 -13.34
C VAL A 163 14.52 23.22 -13.07
N GLY A 164 15.78 23.33 -12.65
CA GLY A 164 16.41 24.62 -12.41
C GLY A 164 15.60 25.53 -11.47
N PRO A 165 15.39 26.82 -11.82
CA PRO A 165 14.65 27.78 -10.97
C PRO A 165 13.19 27.41 -10.73
N TRP A 166 12.57 26.60 -11.58
CA TRP A 166 11.18 26.15 -11.43
C TRP A 166 10.95 25.36 -10.14
N LYS A 167 12.02 24.85 -9.51
CA LYS A 167 11.94 24.16 -8.21
C LYS A 167 11.16 24.98 -7.15
N ALA A 168 11.23 26.30 -7.20
CA ALA A 168 10.51 27.17 -6.27
C ALA A 168 8.97 27.00 -6.33
N TYR A 169 8.44 26.53 -7.45
CA TYR A 169 7.00 26.32 -7.67
C TYR A 169 6.57 24.85 -7.63
N LEU A 170 7.48 23.95 -7.31
CA LEU A 170 7.25 22.49 -7.33
C LEU A 170 7.38 21.88 -5.92
N PRO A 171 6.35 21.99 -5.06
CA PRO A 171 6.42 21.54 -3.65
C PRO A 171 6.75 20.04 -3.50
N VAL A 172 6.46 19.23 -4.50
CA VAL A 172 6.79 17.79 -4.51
C VAL A 172 8.29 17.53 -4.40
N LEU A 173 9.13 18.48 -4.77
CA LEU A 173 10.59 18.38 -4.70
C LEU A 173 11.18 18.77 -3.33
N THR A 174 10.39 19.37 -2.44
CA THR A 174 10.82 19.90 -1.15
C THR A 174 10.23 19.18 0.06
N ARG A 175 9.37 18.21 -0.16
CA ARG A 175 8.69 17.41 0.87
C ARG A 175 9.36 16.06 1.08
#